data_af14859a3e6ee00c6657ae182f1bdd3a
#
_entry.id   af14859a3e6ee00c6657ae182f1bdd3a
#
_cell.length_a   1.000
_cell.length_b   1.000
_cell.length_c   1.000
_cell.angle_alpha   90.00
_cell.angle_beta   90.00
_cell.angle_gamma   90.00
#
_symmetry.space_group_name_H-M   'P 1'
#
loop_
_entity.id
_entity.type
_entity.pdbx_description
1 polymer ?
#
loop_
_entity_poly.entity_id
_entity_poly.type
_entity_poly.pdbx_seq_one_letter_code
_entity_poly.pdbx_strand_id
1 'polypeptide(L)'
;MQSHINLTGHITEMLLTIVGGHVWKTLSDADKKVFQDIFREAAVKATDDILVAEAKLVDDFATKYKKTVVKSDRAAFQEVFLKFHNGPDATWDKALYDRVQALK
;
A
#
# COMPACT_ATOMS: atom_id res chain seq x y z
N MET A 1 22.68 14.18 3.04
CA MET A 1 21.49 14.35 2.17
C MET A 1 21.59 13.33 1.04
N GLN A 2 20.50 12.59 0.74
CA GLN A 2 20.52 11.52 -0.26
C GLN A 2 20.55 12.09 -1.68
N SER A 3 21.34 11.49 -2.59
CA SER A 3 21.47 11.89 -3.99
C SER A 3 20.61 11.04 -4.94
N HIS A 4 20.22 9.83 -4.51
CA HIS A 4 19.49 8.85 -5.32
C HIS A 4 18.18 8.47 -4.66
N ILE A 5 17.16 8.22 -5.48
CA ILE A 5 15.85 7.70 -5.09
C ILE A 5 15.64 6.39 -5.85
N ASN A 6 15.53 5.29 -5.13
CA ASN A 6 15.32 3.97 -5.71
C ASN A 6 13.83 3.61 -5.62
N LEU A 7 13.19 3.44 -6.77
CA LEU A 7 11.77 3.08 -6.87
C LEU A 7 11.62 1.56 -6.75
N THR A 8 11.66 1.06 -5.53
CA THR A 8 11.58 -0.38 -5.25
C THR A 8 10.17 -0.94 -5.29
N GLY A 9 9.18 -0.14 -4.91
CA GLY A 9 7.76 -0.55 -4.87
C GLY A 9 7.53 -1.82 -4.03
N HIS A 10 8.30 -2.01 -2.96
CA HIS A 10 8.31 -3.23 -2.15
C HIS A 10 7.28 -3.23 -1.02
N ILE A 11 6.68 -2.09 -0.74
CA ILE A 11 5.64 -1.94 0.29
C ILE A 11 4.35 -1.46 -0.38
N THR A 12 3.25 -2.13 -0.08
CA THR A 12 1.89 -1.62 -0.30
C THR A 12 1.30 -1.35 1.06
N GLU A 13 1.11 -0.08 1.38
CA GLU A 13 0.53 0.32 2.67
C GLU A 13 -0.98 0.44 2.55
N MET A 14 -1.69 -0.16 3.50
CA MET A 14 -3.14 -0.05 3.61
C MET A 14 -3.48 0.71 4.90
N LEU A 15 -4.25 1.77 4.76
CA LEU A 15 -4.81 2.51 5.89
C LEU A 15 -6.26 2.08 6.10
N LEU A 16 -6.57 1.66 7.33
CA LEU A 16 -7.90 1.27 7.72
C LEU A 16 -8.52 2.34 8.62
N THR A 17 -9.71 2.80 8.26
CA THR A 17 -10.53 3.60 9.16
C THR A 17 -11.32 2.66 10.06
N ILE A 18 -11.10 2.76 11.36
CA ILE A 18 -11.79 1.93 12.35
C ILE A 18 -12.58 2.78 13.32
N VAL A 19 -13.72 2.27 13.75
CA VAL A 19 -14.55 2.87 14.79
C VAL A 19 -14.62 1.91 15.97
N GLY A 20 -14.38 2.43 17.18
CA GLY A 20 -14.47 1.62 18.40
C GLY A 20 -15.87 1.02 18.58
N GLY A 21 -15.94 -0.29 18.88
CA GLY A 21 -17.20 -1.01 18.96
C GLY A 21 -18.18 -0.42 20.01
N HIS A 22 -17.66 0.20 21.08
CA HIS A 22 -18.48 0.87 22.08
C HIS A 22 -19.18 2.12 21.51
N VAL A 23 -18.49 2.90 20.67
CA VAL A 23 -19.08 4.05 19.97
C VAL A 23 -20.06 3.59 18.90
N TRP A 24 -19.68 2.59 18.11
CA TRP A 24 -20.52 2.06 17.03
C TRP A 24 -21.89 1.56 17.52
N LYS A 25 -21.94 0.98 18.71
CA LYS A 25 -23.19 0.49 19.33
C LYS A 25 -24.14 1.62 19.77
N THR A 26 -23.65 2.83 19.98
CA THR A 26 -24.48 3.98 20.37
C THR A 26 -25.11 4.70 19.19
N LEU A 27 -24.63 4.44 17.96
CA LEU A 27 -25.15 5.07 16.75
C LEU A 27 -26.46 4.41 16.30
N SER A 28 -27.37 5.21 15.79
CA SER A 28 -28.54 4.72 15.07
C SER A 28 -28.14 4.03 13.75
N ASP A 29 -28.99 3.21 13.18
CA ASP A 29 -28.69 2.54 11.90
C ASP A 29 -28.59 3.57 10.75
N ALA A 30 -29.34 4.66 10.82
CA ALA A 30 -29.22 5.78 9.88
C ALA A 30 -27.83 6.44 9.98
N ASP A 31 -27.37 6.73 11.20
CA ASP A 31 -26.04 7.33 11.40
C ASP A 31 -24.92 6.37 10.95
N LYS A 32 -25.02 5.08 11.29
CA LYS A 32 -24.06 4.06 10.82
C LYS A 32 -23.93 4.04 9.30
N LYS A 33 -25.07 4.13 8.59
CA LYS A 33 -25.07 4.20 7.13
C LYS A 33 -24.36 5.45 6.63
N VAL A 34 -24.67 6.61 7.18
CA VAL A 34 -24.03 7.88 6.82
C VAL A 34 -22.52 7.80 7.05
N PHE A 35 -22.06 7.31 8.21
CA PHE A 35 -20.63 7.10 8.48
C PHE A 35 -19.97 6.18 7.44
N GLN A 36 -20.58 5.04 7.14
CA GLN A 36 -20.04 4.09 6.17
C GLN A 36 -19.91 4.70 4.77
N ASP A 37 -20.93 5.43 4.32
CA ASP A 37 -20.94 6.05 3.00
C ASP A 37 -19.86 7.16 2.91
N ILE A 38 -19.78 8.04 3.90
CA ILE A 38 -18.78 9.12 3.93
C ILE A 38 -17.35 8.56 4.01
N PHE A 39 -17.09 7.58 4.88
CA PHE A 39 -15.75 7.01 5.00
C PHE A 39 -15.34 6.26 3.73
N ARG A 40 -16.26 5.60 3.05
CA ARG A 40 -15.98 4.95 1.77
C ARG A 40 -15.62 5.98 0.69
N GLU A 41 -16.42 7.04 0.57
CA GLU A 41 -16.14 8.12 -0.39
C GLU A 41 -14.80 8.79 -0.10
N ALA A 42 -14.53 9.13 1.17
CA ALA A 42 -13.29 9.72 1.59
C ALA A 42 -12.08 8.80 1.32
N ALA A 43 -12.21 7.49 1.54
CA ALA A 43 -11.14 6.52 1.28
C ALA A 43 -10.82 6.41 -0.21
N VAL A 44 -11.83 6.37 -1.08
CA VAL A 44 -11.64 6.36 -2.53
C VAL A 44 -10.93 7.63 -2.98
N LYS A 45 -11.44 8.79 -2.56
CA LYS A 45 -10.83 10.08 -2.91
C LYS A 45 -9.39 10.19 -2.41
N ALA A 46 -9.11 9.79 -1.17
CA ALA A 46 -7.75 9.82 -0.61
C ALA A 46 -6.80 8.90 -1.39
N THR A 47 -7.27 7.72 -1.81
CA THR A 47 -6.47 6.80 -2.63
C THR A 47 -6.12 7.42 -3.98
N ASP A 48 -7.09 8.01 -4.68
CA ASP A 48 -6.87 8.67 -5.96
C ASP A 48 -5.92 9.87 -5.83
N ASP A 49 -6.11 10.72 -4.81
CA ASP A 49 -5.25 11.86 -4.54
C ASP A 49 -3.79 11.43 -4.25
N ILE A 50 -3.59 10.34 -3.50
CA ILE A 50 -2.25 9.79 -3.21
C ILE A 50 -1.59 9.26 -4.47
N LEU A 51 -2.30 8.50 -5.31
CA LEU A 51 -1.74 7.97 -6.57
C LEU A 51 -1.26 9.09 -7.50
N VAL A 52 -2.04 10.16 -7.61
CA VAL A 52 -1.64 11.36 -8.38
C VAL A 52 -0.43 12.05 -7.76
N ALA A 53 -0.42 12.21 -6.44
CA ALA A 53 0.68 12.85 -5.73
C ALA A 53 1.99 12.05 -5.84
N GLU A 54 1.94 10.72 -5.74
CA GLU A 54 3.10 9.83 -5.89
C GLU A 54 3.70 9.93 -7.30
N ALA A 55 2.87 9.88 -8.34
CA ALA A 55 3.32 10.01 -9.72
C ALA A 55 4.05 11.34 -9.93
N LYS A 56 3.46 12.44 -9.45
CA LYS A 56 4.06 13.77 -9.51
C LYS A 56 5.37 13.85 -8.72
N LEU A 57 5.45 13.22 -7.56
CA LEU A 57 6.63 13.26 -6.69
C LEU A 57 7.84 12.61 -7.36
N VAL A 58 7.65 11.54 -8.14
CA VAL A 58 8.73 10.90 -8.92
C VAL A 58 9.34 11.88 -9.89
N ASP A 59 8.50 12.63 -10.62
CA ASP A 59 8.97 13.67 -11.55
C ASP A 59 9.65 14.83 -10.81
N ASP A 60 9.10 15.28 -9.69
CA ASP A 60 9.66 16.35 -8.86
C ASP A 60 11.05 15.96 -8.32
N PHE A 61 11.27 14.70 -7.96
CA PHE A 61 12.61 14.23 -7.55
C PHE A 61 13.67 14.48 -8.62
N ALA A 62 13.38 14.17 -9.86
CA ALA A 62 14.31 14.36 -10.97
C ALA A 62 14.45 15.85 -11.36
N THR A 63 13.32 16.55 -11.52
CA THR A 63 13.28 17.88 -12.12
C THR A 63 13.57 19.00 -11.13
N LYS A 64 12.85 19.00 -9.98
CA LYS A 64 12.92 20.05 -8.96
C LYS A 64 14.06 19.81 -7.96
N TYR A 65 14.17 18.59 -7.45
CA TYR A 65 15.15 18.25 -6.41
C TYR A 65 16.48 17.75 -6.97
N LYS A 66 16.61 17.62 -8.31
CA LYS A 66 17.83 17.20 -9.01
C LYS A 66 18.41 15.89 -8.45
N LYS A 67 17.54 14.93 -8.11
CA LYS A 67 17.92 13.60 -7.65
C LYS A 67 18.01 12.65 -8.83
N THR A 68 18.88 11.67 -8.71
CA THR A 68 18.91 10.54 -9.64
C THR A 68 17.79 9.57 -9.25
N VAL A 69 16.81 9.37 -10.13
CA VAL A 69 15.75 8.40 -9.93
C VAL A 69 16.14 7.09 -10.59
N VAL A 70 16.19 6.03 -9.82
CA VAL A 70 16.58 4.69 -10.26
C VAL A 70 15.35 3.78 -10.23
N LYS A 71 15.02 3.17 -11.36
CA LYS A 71 14.03 2.10 -11.42
C LYS A 71 14.70 0.80 -11.00
N SER A 72 14.24 0.23 -9.89
CA SER A 72 14.77 -1.04 -9.39
C SER A 72 14.26 -2.21 -10.24
N ASP A 73 15.13 -3.20 -10.46
CA ASP A 73 14.75 -4.46 -11.08
C ASP A 73 13.96 -5.32 -10.07
N ARG A 74 12.64 -5.20 -10.14
CA ARG A 74 11.73 -5.94 -9.24
C ARG A 74 11.80 -7.45 -9.45
N ALA A 75 12.05 -7.90 -10.67
CA ALA A 75 12.13 -9.34 -10.98
C ALA A 75 13.35 -9.97 -10.30
N ALA A 76 14.50 -9.30 -10.34
CA ALA A 76 15.70 -9.78 -9.65
C ALA A 76 15.49 -9.84 -8.12
N PHE A 77 14.85 -8.83 -7.53
CA PHE A 77 14.47 -8.87 -6.10
C PHE A 77 13.52 -10.03 -5.80
N GLN A 78 12.49 -10.20 -6.63
CA GLN A 78 11.50 -11.25 -6.43
C GLN A 78 12.13 -12.65 -6.51
N GLU A 79 13.09 -12.89 -7.41
CA GLU A 79 13.79 -14.16 -7.51
C GLU A 79 14.50 -14.54 -6.20
N VAL A 80 15.17 -13.56 -5.57
CA VAL A 80 15.82 -13.76 -4.27
C VAL A 80 14.81 -14.08 -3.18
N PHE A 81 13.70 -13.31 -3.12
CA PHE A 81 12.65 -13.53 -2.13
C PHE A 81 11.91 -14.85 -2.30
N LEU A 82 11.71 -15.33 -3.53
CA LEU A 82 11.09 -16.63 -3.77
C LEU A 82 11.90 -17.78 -3.17
N LYS A 83 13.22 -17.70 -3.20
CA LYS A 83 14.09 -18.69 -2.55
C LYS A 83 13.86 -18.73 -1.03
N PHE A 84 13.73 -17.57 -0.41
CA PHE A 84 13.41 -17.45 1.02
C PHE A 84 11.99 -17.94 1.33
N HIS A 85 11.01 -17.51 0.54
CA HIS A 85 9.60 -17.88 0.71
C HIS A 85 9.33 -19.38 0.59
N ASN A 86 10.11 -20.09 -0.19
CA ASN A 86 10.03 -21.55 -0.35
C ASN A 86 11.03 -22.30 0.53
N GLY A 87 11.81 -21.60 1.33
CA GLY A 87 12.85 -22.16 2.20
C GLY A 87 12.30 -22.64 3.56
N PRO A 88 13.15 -23.33 4.33
CA PRO A 88 12.78 -23.88 5.65
C PRO A 88 12.48 -22.79 6.69
N ASP A 89 12.92 -21.57 6.49
CA ASP A 89 12.72 -20.43 7.39
C ASP A 89 11.38 -19.71 7.18
N ALA A 90 10.60 -20.13 6.17
CA ALA A 90 9.28 -19.58 5.92
C ALA A 90 8.29 -20.03 7.03
N THR A 91 7.82 -19.08 7.83
CA THR A 91 6.95 -19.33 9.00
C THR A 91 5.47 -19.05 8.74
N TRP A 92 5.11 -18.59 7.54
CA TRP A 92 3.73 -18.29 7.17
C TRP A 92 3.01 -19.46 6.54
N ASP A 93 1.68 -19.38 6.56
CA ASP A 93 0.81 -20.33 5.89
C ASP A 93 0.96 -20.24 4.37
N LYS A 94 1.43 -21.34 3.75
CA LYS A 94 1.64 -21.39 2.31
C LYS A 94 0.35 -21.23 1.52
N ALA A 95 -0.77 -21.79 2.00
CA ALA A 95 -2.04 -21.67 1.29
C ALA A 95 -2.55 -20.22 1.27
N LEU A 96 -2.34 -19.49 2.36
CA LEU A 96 -2.64 -18.07 2.41
C LEU A 96 -1.74 -17.27 1.46
N TYR A 97 -0.45 -17.57 1.44
CA TYR A 97 0.50 -16.95 0.51
C TYR A 97 0.08 -17.16 -0.95
N ASP A 98 -0.23 -18.40 -1.33
CA ASP A 98 -0.64 -18.74 -2.69
C ASP A 98 -1.95 -18.01 -3.09
N ARG A 99 -2.91 -17.88 -2.14
CA ARG A 99 -4.12 -17.08 -2.35
C ARG A 99 -3.83 -15.61 -2.60
N VAL A 100 -2.92 -15.01 -1.83
CA VAL A 100 -2.51 -13.61 -2.02
C VAL A 100 -1.84 -13.41 -3.39
N GLN A 101 -0.96 -14.34 -3.79
CA GLN A 101 -0.30 -14.28 -5.10
C GLN A 101 -1.27 -14.44 -6.29
N ALA A 102 -2.40 -15.11 -6.08
CA ALA A 102 -3.44 -15.27 -7.11
C ALA A 102 -4.33 -14.01 -7.28
N LEU A 103 -4.25 -13.05 -6.36
CA LEU A 103 -4.95 -11.76 -6.48
C LEU A 103 -4.18 -10.86 -7.46
N LYS A 104 -4.70 -10.76 -8.68
CA LYS A 104 -4.13 -9.91 -9.74
C LYS A 104 -5.06 -8.77 -10.06
#